data_fed946d5bcdfb59b6dc8b24b097ed2a2
#
_entry.id   fed946d5bcdfb59b6dc8b24b097ed2a2
#
_cell.length_a   1.000
_cell.length_b   1.000
_cell.length_c   1.000
_cell.angle_alpha   90.00
_cell.angle_beta   90.00
_cell.angle_gamma   90.00
#
_symmetry.space_group_name_H-M   'P 1'
#
loop_
_entity.id
_entity.type
_entity.pdbx_description
1 polymer ?
#
loop_
_entity_poly.entity_id
_entity_poly.type
_entity_poly.pdbx_seq_one_letter_code
_entity_poly.pdbx_strand_id
1 'polypeptide(L)'
;MSEQKRKARVIAFYLPQFHPIPENDKWWGKGFTEWTNVGKAKPLFKGHYQPRVPADLGYYDLRMPEVREAQADMAREVGIEGFCYWHYWFGNDKMLLERPFKEVLESGNPDFPFCLGWANHSWTNKTWEVGTKKVKEDFLMQMHYSVEDYIKHFDYVLPAFKDKRYICVDGKPLFLIFRPLDIPSVKEFIDLWQQKAKDNGLKGIHFVGISPSIDVDNQKTIDVLRRKVKSQGDVLYPKLFDSGFDAVNSRGVFRAELLARSLFNIVKRYVLRVLFNHFVLAKMPQREINKFLYDEYDKLENVYPTLLPNWDRSARSGKKARIYVDSTPEVFKEQLITALDLLKDKNFEHKILFLQSWNEWAEGNYVEPDLKYGRGFLDVIKDCILE
;
A
#
# COMPACT_ATOMS: atom_id res chain seq x y z
N MET A 1 -4.86 15.51 26.75
CA MET A 1 -5.77 14.47 26.27
C MET A 1 -5.22 13.14 26.77
N SER A 2 -6.01 12.29 27.45
CA SER A 2 -5.58 10.95 27.83
C SER A 2 -5.19 10.19 26.57
N GLU A 3 -4.03 9.54 26.59
CA GLU A 3 -3.60 8.69 25.49
C GLU A 3 -4.67 7.59 25.28
N GLN A 4 -5.32 7.61 24.13
CA GLN A 4 -6.34 6.61 23.80
C GLN A 4 -5.65 5.25 23.70
N LYS A 5 -6.02 4.33 24.57
CA LYS A 5 -5.46 2.99 24.58
C LYS A 5 -5.91 2.24 23.33
N ARG A 6 -4.94 1.64 22.62
CA ARG A 6 -5.16 0.93 21.36
C ARG A 6 -4.80 -0.53 21.49
N LYS A 7 -5.55 -1.40 20.82
CA LYS A 7 -5.26 -2.85 20.73
C LYS A 7 -4.12 -3.18 19.77
N ALA A 8 -3.90 -2.31 18.78
CA ALA A 8 -2.81 -2.42 17.81
C ALA A 8 -2.41 -1.05 17.27
N ARG A 9 -1.23 -0.98 16.67
CA ARG A 9 -0.66 0.17 15.98
C ARG A 9 -1.07 0.11 14.51
N VAL A 10 -2.06 0.90 14.09
CA VAL A 10 -2.52 0.96 12.69
C VAL A 10 -1.82 2.09 11.97
N ILE A 11 -1.05 1.75 10.93
CA ILE A 11 -0.32 2.70 10.08
C ILE A 11 -0.93 2.63 8.68
N ALA A 12 -1.47 3.75 8.19
CA ALA A 12 -2.15 3.78 6.90
C ALA A 12 -1.23 4.25 5.77
N PHE A 13 -1.13 3.48 4.69
CA PHE A 13 -0.47 3.95 3.47
C PHE A 13 -1.17 5.19 2.93
N TYR A 14 -0.39 6.19 2.54
CA TYR A 14 -0.87 7.48 2.09
C TYR A 14 -0.31 7.83 0.70
N LEU A 15 -1.21 8.00 -0.27
CA LEU A 15 -0.86 8.36 -1.64
C LEU A 15 -0.78 9.88 -1.80
N PRO A 16 0.36 10.48 -2.18
CA PRO A 16 0.50 11.92 -2.34
C PRO A 16 0.01 12.46 -3.70
N GLN A 17 -0.56 11.63 -4.59
CA GLN A 17 -0.85 11.95 -6.00
C GLN A 17 -2.18 12.69 -6.20
N PHE A 18 -2.52 13.64 -5.33
CA PHE A 18 -3.74 14.45 -5.42
C PHE A 18 -3.44 15.94 -5.66
N HIS A 19 -2.36 16.21 -6.39
CA HIS A 19 -2.02 17.53 -6.92
C HIS A 19 -1.32 17.37 -8.26
N PRO A 20 -1.46 18.32 -9.19
CA PRO A 20 -0.76 18.25 -10.48
C PRO A 20 0.75 18.45 -10.32
N ILE A 21 1.52 17.72 -11.12
CA ILE A 21 2.97 17.89 -11.28
C ILE A 21 3.31 17.97 -12.77
N PRO A 22 4.39 18.67 -13.16
CA PRO A 22 4.74 18.83 -14.58
C PRO A 22 4.94 17.52 -15.33
N GLU A 23 5.46 16.49 -14.67
CA GLU A 23 5.67 15.16 -15.24
C GLU A 23 4.33 14.49 -15.57
N ASN A 24 3.39 14.49 -14.65
CA ASN A 24 2.05 13.94 -14.87
C ASN A 24 1.30 14.72 -15.95
N ASP A 25 1.43 16.04 -16.00
CA ASP A 25 0.86 16.89 -17.04
C ASP A 25 1.37 16.48 -18.43
N LYS A 26 2.67 16.22 -18.54
CA LYS A 26 3.30 15.77 -19.79
C LYS A 26 2.86 14.37 -20.20
N TRP A 27 2.70 13.45 -19.26
CA TRP A 27 2.40 12.04 -19.54
C TRP A 27 0.90 11.77 -19.76
N TRP A 28 0.05 12.44 -19.00
CA TRP A 28 -1.37 12.09 -18.86
C TRP A 28 -2.33 13.23 -19.19
N GLY A 29 -1.80 14.42 -19.46
CA GLY A 29 -2.57 15.61 -19.76
C GLY A 29 -2.59 16.62 -18.62
N LYS A 30 -2.72 17.90 -18.98
CA LYS A 30 -2.65 19.03 -18.06
C LYS A 30 -3.67 18.91 -16.92
N GLY A 31 -3.19 19.09 -15.70
CA GLY A 31 -4.01 19.03 -14.48
C GLY A 31 -4.28 17.60 -14.00
N PHE A 32 -3.55 16.60 -14.49
CA PHE A 32 -3.75 15.21 -14.09
C PHE A 32 -3.44 15.02 -12.60
N THR A 33 -4.39 14.39 -11.90
CA THR A 33 -4.24 13.86 -10.55
C THR A 33 -4.92 12.49 -10.47
N GLU A 34 -4.88 11.84 -9.32
CA GLU A 34 -5.61 10.60 -9.07
C GLU A 34 -7.13 10.75 -9.31
N TRP A 35 -7.68 11.92 -9.01
CA TRP A 35 -9.08 12.26 -9.27
C TRP A 35 -9.49 12.16 -10.75
N THR A 36 -8.55 12.35 -11.68
CA THR A 36 -8.81 12.19 -13.12
C THR A 36 -9.24 10.76 -13.44
N ASN A 37 -8.63 9.76 -12.80
CA ASN A 37 -9.00 8.36 -12.97
C ASN A 37 -10.34 8.06 -12.28
N VAL A 38 -10.52 8.53 -11.07
CA VAL A 38 -11.75 8.34 -10.29
C VAL A 38 -12.96 8.93 -10.99
N GLY A 39 -12.87 10.19 -11.43
CA GLY A 39 -14.00 10.90 -12.03
C GLY A 39 -14.44 10.35 -13.41
N LYS A 40 -13.52 9.76 -14.19
CA LYS A 40 -13.86 9.14 -15.49
C LYS A 40 -14.31 7.69 -15.40
N ALA A 41 -14.24 7.07 -14.20
CA ALA A 41 -14.64 5.69 -14.01
C ALA A 41 -16.13 5.47 -14.33
N LYS A 42 -16.44 4.28 -14.85
CA LYS A 42 -17.81 3.90 -15.23
C LYS A 42 -18.15 2.53 -14.67
N PRO A 43 -19.42 2.27 -14.32
CA PRO A 43 -19.88 0.93 -13.96
C PRO A 43 -19.57 -0.07 -15.08
N LEU A 44 -18.97 -1.21 -14.74
CA LEU A 44 -18.65 -2.29 -15.71
C LEU A 44 -19.68 -3.42 -15.69
N PHE A 45 -20.59 -3.43 -14.69
CA PHE A 45 -21.68 -4.39 -14.55
C PHE A 45 -22.78 -3.79 -13.67
N LYS A 46 -23.97 -4.42 -13.67
CA LYS A 46 -25.10 -3.97 -12.85
C LYS A 46 -24.75 -4.00 -11.36
N GLY A 47 -24.95 -2.90 -10.66
CA GLY A 47 -24.64 -2.74 -9.22
C GLY A 47 -23.17 -2.42 -8.93
N HIS A 48 -22.31 -2.24 -9.95
CA HIS A 48 -20.94 -1.82 -9.73
C HIS A 48 -20.89 -0.37 -9.25
N TYR A 49 -20.27 -0.16 -8.07
CA TYR A 49 -20.12 1.18 -7.47
C TYR A 49 -18.97 1.93 -8.15
N GLN A 50 -19.29 2.64 -9.21
CA GLN A 50 -18.39 3.57 -9.92
C GLN A 50 -19.23 4.67 -10.59
N PRO A 51 -18.72 5.91 -10.69
CA PRO A 51 -17.52 6.40 -10.02
C PRO A 51 -17.69 6.42 -8.49
N ARG A 52 -16.61 6.29 -7.77
CA ARG A 52 -16.59 6.50 -6.32
C ARG A 52 -16.46 7.99 -6.04
N VAL A 53 -17.31 8.51 -5.18
CA VAL A 53 -17.40 9.95 -4.93
C VAL A 53 -17.08 10.24 -3.47
N PRO A 54 -16.07 11.09 -3.20
CA PRO A 54 -15.73 11.47 -1.83
C PRO A 54 -16.86 12.26 -1.17
N ALA A 55 -17.05 12.07 0.15
CA ALA A 55 -18.00 12.78 0.96
C ALA A 55 -17.34 13.98 1.68
N ASP A 56 -16.85 13.78 2.91
CA ASP A 56 -16.48 14.84 3.84
C ASP A 56 -15.37 15.77 3.34
N LEU A 57 -14.40 15.26 2.57
CA LEU A 57 -13.27 16.05 2.08
C LEU A 57 -13.43 16.54 0.63
N GLY A 58 -14.44 16.04 -0.09
CA GLY A 58 -14.62 16.33 -1.51
C GLY A 58 -13.44 15.87 -2.36
N TYR A 59 -13.33 16.40 -3.58
CA TYR A 59 -12.20 16.21 -4.48
C TYR A 59 -11.07 17.18 -4.14
N TYR A 60 -10.30 16.84 -3.14
CA TYR A 60 -9.30 17.71 -2.53
C TYR A 60 -8.00 17.83 -3.35
N ASP A 61 -7.22 18.85 -2.99
CA ASP A 61 -5.83 19.04 -3.45
C ASP A 61 -4.90 18.99 -2.23
N LEU A 62 -3.91 18.10 -2.25
CA LEU A 62 -2.99 17.92 -1.12
C LEU A 62 -1.98 19.05 -0.92
N ARG A 63 -1.98 20.09 -1.78
CA ARG A 63 -1.25 21.34 -1.53
C ARG A 63 -1.93 22.19 -0.44
N MET A 64 -3.21 21.94 -0.18
CA MET A 64 -3.95 22.64 0.86
C MET A 64 -3.64 22.06 2.23
N PRO A 65 -3.03 22.82 3.16
CA PRO A 65 -2.70 22.33 4.49
C PRO A 65 -3.95 21.91 5.28
N GLU A 66 -5.07 22.62 5.12
CA GLU A 66 -6.34 22.34 5.78
C GLU A 66 -6.88 20.94 5.47
N VAL A 67 -6.63 20.45 4.24
CA VAL A 67 -7.00 19.08 3.84
C VAL A 67 -6.17 18.07 4.60
N ARG A 68 -4.85 18.28 4.68
CA ARG A 68 -3.93 17.38 5.38
C ARG A 68 -4.22 17.35 6.89
N GLU A 69 -4.59 18.49 7.47
CA GLU A 69 -5.04 18.59 8.87
C GLU A 69 -6.34 17.81 9.09
N ALA A 70 -7.35 18.02 8.25
CA ALA A 70 -8.62 17.31 8.33
C ALA A 70 -8.47 15.79 8.19
N GLN A 71 -7.59 15.32 7.29
CA GLN A 71 -7.25 13.90 7.15
C GLN A 71 -6.59 13.34 8.41
N ALA A 72 -5.64 14.07 8.99
CA ALA A 72 -4.96 13.68 10.23
C ALA A 72 -5.93 13.62 11.42
N ASP A 73 -6.86 14.58 11.51
CA ASP A 73 -7.87 14.61 12.56
C ASP A 73 -8.84 13.43 12.47
N MET A 74 -9.32 13.11 11.26
CA MET A 74 -10.14 11.92 11.03
C MET A 74 -9.40 10.63 11.40
N ALA A 75 -8.13 10.51 11.03
CA ALA A 75 -7.31 9.34 11.32
C ALA A 75 -7.06 9.19 12.84
N ARG A 76 -6.75 10.30 13.52
CA ARG A 76 -6.56 10.35 14.97
C ARG A 76 -7.82 9.95 15.72
N GLU A 77 -8.98 10.45 15.29
CA GLU A 77 -10.28 10.16 15.92
C GLU A 77 -10.59 8.66 15.97
N VAL A 78 -10.16 7.90 14.97
CA VAL A 78 -10.45 6.47 14.86
C VAL A 78 -9.31 5.55 15.34
N GLY A 79 -8.26 6.13 15.92
CA GLY A 79 -7.16 5.38 16.52
C GLY A 79 -6.06 4.93 15.54
N ILE A 80 -6.06 5.42 14.30
CA ILE A 80 -4.91 5.26 13.40
C ILE A 80 -3.72 5.98 14.02
N GLU A 81 -2.58 5.30 14.11
CA GLU A 81 -1.38 5.85 14.72
C GLU A 81 -0.75 6.94 13.85
N GLY A 82 -0.67 6.70 12.53
CA GLY A 82 -0.05 7.64 11.63
C GLY A 82 -0.12 7.22 10.17
N PHE A 83 0.44 8.05 9.31
CA PHE A 83 0.50 7.82 7.87
C PHE A 83 1.86 7.31 7.42
N CYS A 84 1.87 6.29 6.55
CA CYS A 84 3.04 5.88 5.78
C CYS A 84 2.97 6.54 4.41
N TYR A 85 3.68 7.64 4.23
CA TYR A 85 3.71 8.35 2.94
C TYR A 85 4.50 7.56 1.90
N TRP A 86 3.88 7.32 0.73
CA TRP A 86 4.64 6.84 -0.41
C TRP A 86 5.66 7.88 -0.84
N HIS A 87 6.93 7.49 -0.80
CA HIS A 87 8.09 8.30 -1.14
C HIS A 87 8.71 7.82 -2.45
N TYR A 88 8.80 8.73 -3.43
CA TYR A 88 9.22 8.42 -4.81
C TYR A 88 10.60 9.00 -5.11
N TRP A 89 11.63 8.35 -4.58
CA TRP A 89 13.03 8.63 -4.90
C TRP A 89 13.50 7.67 -6.00
N PHE A 90 13.93 8.22 -7.15
CA PHE A 90 14.32 7.43 -8.34
C PHE A 90 15.83 7.33 -8.53
N GLY A 91 16.66 7.97 -7.72
CA GLY A 91 18.09 8.19 -7.94
C GLY A 91 18.37 9.34 -8.89
N ASN A 92 19.66 9.66 -9.11
CA ASN A 92 20.11 10.79 -9.95
C ASN A 92 19.41 12.11 -9.59
N ASP A 93 19.23 12.39 -8.32
CA ASP A 93 18.52 13.56 -7.77
C ASP A 93 17.07 13.73 -8.31
N LYS A 94 16.42 12.63 -8.72
CA LYS A 94 15.05 12.65 -9.22
C LYS A 94 14.07 12.17 -8.16
N MET A 95 13.11 13.02 -7.85
CA MET A 95 12.00 12.78 -6.95
C MET A 95 10.70 13.26 -7.58
N LEU A 96 9.60 12.60 -7.24
CA LEU A 96 8.27 13.02 -7.67
C LEU A 96 7.31 13.02 -6.48
N LEU A 97 6.30 13.90 -6.54
CA LEU A 97 5.19 13.96 -5.57
C LEU A 97 5.62 14.24 -4.11
N GLU A 98 6.81 14.78 -3.92
CA GLU A 98 7.42 15.04 -2.61
C GLU A 98 6.73 16.18 -1.84
N ARG A 99 6.06 17.11 -2.55
CA ARG A 99 5.55 18.36 -2.00
C ARG A 99 4.65 18.18 -0.76
N PRO A 100 3.62 17.32 -0.73
CA PRO A 100 2.75 17.20 0.44
C PRO A 100 3.51 16.78 1.70
N PHE A 101 4.41 15.79 1.58
CA PHE A 101 5.21 15.33 2.71
C PHE A 101 6.25 16.38 3.14
N LYS A 102 6.93 17.02 2.17
CA LYS A 102 7.90 18.07 2.46
C LYS A 102 7.28 19.21 3.26
N GLU A 103 6.11 19.69 2.84
CA GLU A 103 5.38 20.75 3.56
C GLU A 103 4.95 20.32 4.98
N VAL A 104 4.54 19.05 5.17
CA VAL A 104 4.23 18.49 6.50
C VAL A 104 5.47 18.48 7.40
N LEU A 105 6.61 18.09 6.85
CA LEU A 105 7.87 18.03 7.60
C LEU A 105 8.35 19.45 7.99
N GLU A 106 8.38 20.38 7.03
CA GLU A 106 8.90 21.74 7.21
C GLU A 106 8.00 22.61 8.12
N SER A 107 6.67 22.46 7.99
CA SER A 107 5.72 23.24 8.79
C SER A 107 5.49 22.71 10.20
N GLY A 108 5.78 21.43 10.44
CA GLY A 108 5.39 20.76 11.67
C GLY A 108 3.90 20.40 11.75
N ASN A 109 3.11 20.68 10.70
CA ASN A 109 1.66 20.46 10.66
C ASN A 109 1.23 19.58 9.48
N PRO A 110 0.24 18.67 9.70
CA PRO A 110 -0.39 18.34 10.97
C PRO A 110 0.58 17.71 11.97
N ASP A 111 0.39 17.98 13.27
CA ASP A 111 1.10 17.26 14.35
C ASP A 111 0.50 15.85 14.48
N PHE A 112 0.85 15.01 13.51
CA PHE A 112 0.37 13.63 13.39
C PHE A 112 1.52 12.72 12.99
N PRO A 113 1.65 11.52 13.60
CA PRO A 113 2.77 10.63 13.32
C PRO A 113 2.82 10.16 11.86
N PHE A 114 4.04 9.93 11.39
CA PHE A 114 4.28 9.46 10.03
C PHE A 114 5.53 8.58 9.92
N CYS A 115 5.59 7.82 8.85
CA CYS A 115 6.79 7.16 8.35
C CYS A 115 6.83 7.22 6.83
N LEU A 116 7.91 6.74 6.23
CA LEU A 116 8.09 6.71 4.78
C LEU A 116 8.10 5.28 4.24
N GLY A 117 7.46 5.10 3.09
CA GLY A 117 7.52 3.89 2.29
C GLY A 117 8.15 4.19 0.93
N TRP A 118 9.38 3.73 0.69
CA TRP A 118 10.05 3.94 -0.58
C TRP A 118 9.44 3.09 -1.68
N ALA A 119 8.74 3.75 -2.62
CA ALA A 119 8.14 3.15 -3.80
C ALA A 119 9.21 2.97 -4.90
N ASN A 120 10.20 2.11 -4.64
CA ASN A 120 11.40 1.90 -5.44
C ASN A 120 11.13 1.08 -6.72
N HIS A 121 10.30 1.60 -7.62
CA HIS A 121 10.06 0.98 -8.92
C HIS A 121 9.95 2.03 -10.02
N SER A 122 10.41 1.66 -11.22
CA SER A 122 10.30 2.53 -12.40
C SER A 122 8.84 2.71 -12.80
N TRP A 123 8.50 3.90 -13.28
CA TRP A 123 7.19 4.17 -13.85
C TRP A 123 7.22 3.96 -15.36
N THR A 124 6.17 3.33 -15.87
CA THR A 124 6.01 3.06 -17.31
C THR A 124 4.67 3.56 -17.79
N ASN A 125 4.56 3.79 -19.10
CA ASN A 125 3.31 4.20 -19.74
C ASN A 125 2.18 3.16 -19.61
N LYS A 126 2.49 1.91 -19.27
CA LYS A 126 1.50 0.85 -19.02
C LYS A 126 0.75 0.98 -17.71
N THR A 127 1.25 1.78 -16.78
CA THR A 127 0.69 1.89 -15.44
C THR A 127 -0.76 2.40 -15.46
N TRP A 128 -1.13 3.20 -16.48
CA TRP A 128 -2.40 3.91 -16.57
C TRP A 128 -3.20 3.63 -17.84
N GLU A 129 -2.82 2.60 -18.62
CA GLU A 129 -3.50 2.36 -19.88
C GLU A 129 -4.94 1.87 -19.74
N VAL A 130 -5.85 2.73 -20.18
CA VAL A 130 -7.24 2.39 -20.51
C VAL A 130 -7.32 2.24 -22.03
N GLY A 131 -6.97 1.06 -22.56
CA GLY A 131 -7.06 0.85 -24.00
C GLY A 131 -6.71 -0.56 -24.46
N THR A 132 -7.17 -0.93 -25.66
CA THR A 132 -6.97 -2.25 -26.29
C THR A 132 -5.74 -2.33 -27.19
N LYS A 133 -5.04 -1.22 -27.44
CA LYS A 133 -3.84 -1.22 -28.31
C LYS A 133 -2.63 -1.71 -27.52
N LYS A 134 -1.83 -2.59 -28.13
CA LYS A 134 -0.49 -2.93 -27.61
C LYS A 134 0.40 -1.70 -27.80
N VAL A 135 0.59 -0.92 -26.74
CA VAL A 135 1.58 0.15 -26.71
C VAL A 135 2.91 -0.45 -26.30
N LYS A 136 4.00 -0.05 -26.97
CA LYS A 136 5.35 -0.39 -26.55
C LYS A 136 5.58 0.13 -25.13
N GLU A 137 6.17 -0.66 -24.29
CA GLU A 137 6.49 -0.24 -22.91
C GLU A 137 7.66 0.74 -22.97
N ASP A 138 7.39 1.99 -22.59
CA ASP A 138 8.41 3.01 -22.45
C ASP A 138 8.47 3.44 -20.99
N PHE A 139 9.69 3.61 -20.48
CA PHE A 139 9.90 4.16 -19.14
C PHE A 139 9.57 5.65 -19.14
N LEU A 140 8.68 6.04 -18.23
CA LEU A 140 8.39 7.44 -17.93
C LEU A 140 9.38 8.01 -16.91
N MET A 141 9.73 7.20 -15.90
CA MET A 141 10.76 7.49 -14.92
C MET A 141 11.45 6.19 -14.53
N GLN A 142 12.75 6.11 -14.71
CA GLN A 142 13.54 4.91 -14.43
C GLN A 142 14.19 5.00 -13.05
N MET A 143 14.18 3.89 -12.32
CA MET A 143 14.96 3.75 -11.09
C MET A 143 16.44 3.62 -11.39
N HIS A 144 17.25 4.33 -10.63
CA HIS A 144 18.70 4.24 -10.62
C HIS A 144 19.17 3.86 -9.21
N TYR A 145 20.17 3.03 -9.15
CA TYR A 145 20.75 2.56 -7.91
C TYR A 145 22.27 2.71 -7.96
N SER A 146 22.84 3.48 -7.05
CA SER A 146 24.27 3.60 -6.84
C SER A 146 24.54 3.92 -5.36
N VAL A 147 25.75 3.68 -4.91
CA VAL A 147 26.16 4.04 -3.54
C VAL A 147 26.01 5.54 -3.29
N GLU A 148 26.34 6.37 -4.28
CA GLU A 148 26.16 7.82 -4.18
C GLU A 148 24.68 8.20 -4.03
N ASP A 149 23.78 7.58 -4.81
CA ASP A 149 22.35 7.80 -4.68
C ASP A 149 21.82 7.32 -3.32
N TYR A 150 22.32 6.23 -2.78
CA TYR A 150 21.94 5.76 -1.44
C TYR A 150 22.34 6.77 -0.35
N ILE A 151 23.53 7.38 -0.47
CA ILE A 151 24.00 8.41 0.45
C ILE A 151 23.10 9.65 0.37
N LYS A 152 22.86 10.17 -0.84
CA LYS A 152 21.99 11.34 -1.07
C LYS A 152 20.56 11.09 -0.57
N HIS A 153 20.03 9.90 -0.83
CA HIS A 153 18.70 9.53 -0.37
C HIS A 153 18.61 9.51 1.16
N PHE A 154 19.60 8.91 1.84
CA PHE A 154 19.68 8.94 3.29
C PHE A 154 19.70 10.37 3.82
N ASP A 155 20.59 11.21 3.27
CA ASP A 155 20.76 12.59 3.71
C ASP A 155 19.48 13.42 3.50
N TYR A 156 18.74 13.14 2.44
CA TYR A 156 17.43 13.75 2.18
C TYR A 156 16.36 13.35 3.23
N VAL A 157 16.29 12.08 3.62
CA VAL A 157 15.28 11.60 4.59
C VAL A 157 15.71 11.77 6.04
N LEU A 158 16.97 12.04 6.33
CA LEU A 158 17.50 12.18 7.68
C LEU A 158 16.76 13.22 8.55
N PRO A 159 16.37 14.42 8.02
CA PRO A 159 15.55 15.36 8.80
C PRO A 159 14.22 14.76 9.25
N ALA A 160 13.59 13.92 8.42
CA ALA A 160 12.37 13.23 8.77
C ALA A 160 12.62 12.20 9.89
N PHE A 161 13.68 11.39 9.81
CA PHE A 161 14.03 10.42 10.86
C PHE A 161 14.30 11.06 12.22
N LYS A 162 14.71 12.34 12.25
CA LYS A 162 14.95 13.12 13.47
C LYS A 162 13.70 13.88 13.95
N ASP A 163 12.63 13.89 13.20
CA ASP A 163 11.37 14.52 13.63
C ASP A 163 10.71 13.69 14.74
N LYS A 164 10.24 14.36 15.80
CA LYS A 164 9.58 13.72 16.95
C LYS A 164 8.31 12.93 16.58
N ARG A 165 7.68 13.25 15.46
CA ARG A 165 6.48 12.59 14.92
C ARG A 165 6.81 11.32 14.14
N TYR A 166 8.11 11.08 13.83
CA TYR A 166 8.46 9.91 13.03
C TYR A 166 8.19 8.62 13.78
N ILE A 167 7.41 7.72 13.17
CA ILE A 167 7.07 6.42 13.77
C ILE A 167 8.32 5.57 13.92
N CYS A 168 8.54 5.09 15.14
CA CYS A 168 9.67 4.23 15.47
C CYS A 168 9.19 2.84 15.95
N VAL A 169 10.06 1.85 15.79
CA VAL A 169 9.96 0.51 16.41
C VAL A 169 11.29 0.22 17.08
N ASP A 170 11.26 -0.20 18.33
CA ASP A 170 12.46 -0.41 19.18
C ASP A 170 13.37 0.82 19.25
N GLY A 171 12.78 2.01 19.10
CA GLY A 171 13.47 3.29 19.06
C GLY A 171 14.28 3.55 17.79
N LYS A 172 14.03 2.80 16.72
CA LYS A 172 14.59 2.99 15.36
C LYS A 172 13.49 3.53 14.44
N PRO A 173 13.74 4.57 13.61
CA PRO A 173 12.82 5.02 12.58
C PRO A 173 12.37 3.88 11.66
N LEU A 174 11.05 3.77 11.44
CA LEU A 174 10.44 2.75 10.60
C LEU A 174 10.54 3.16 9.13
N PHE A 175 11.23 2.38 8.30
CA PHE A 175 11.36 2.65 6.87
C PHE A 175 10.96 1.44 6.03
N LEU A 176 9.93 1.62 5.18
CA LEU A 176 9.43 0.55 4.33
C LEU A 176 10.06 0.61 2.95
N ILE A 177 10.26 -0.56 2.34
CA ILE A 177 10.75 -0.70 0.96
C ILE A 177 9.76 -1.55 0.16
N PHE A 178 9.20 -0.97 -0.91
CA PHE A 178 8.12 -1.60 -1.69
C PHE A 178 8.60 -2.83 -2.48
N ARG A 179 9.78 -2.74 -3.10
CA ARG A 179 10.42 -3.85 -3.84
C ARG A 179 11.80 -4.13 -3.28
N PRO A 180 11.85 -4.76 -2.10
CA PRO A 180 13.10 -4.89 -1.36
C PRO A 180 14.18 -5.67 -2.11
N LEU A 181 13.81 -6.70 -2.89
CA LEU A 181 14.75 -7.53 -3.62
C LEU A 181 15.10 -7.00 -5.02
N ASP A 182 14.51 -5.89 -5.47
CA ASP A 182 14.87 -5.22 -6.71
C ASP A 182 16.09 -4.30 -6.52
N ILE A 183 16.50 -4.03 -5.28
CA ILE A 183 17.69 -3.23 -4.97
C ILE A 183 18.93 -4.10 -5.18
N PRO A 184 19.83 -3.73 -6.10
CA PRO A 184 21.11 -4.43 -6.25
C PRO A 184 21.89 -4.38 -4.93
N SER A 185 22.49 -5.52 -4.53
CA SER A 185 23.23 -5.62 -3.26
C SER A 185 22.48 -5.03 -2.07
N VAL A 186 21.21 -5.43 -1.91
CA VAL A 186 20.30 -4.84 -0.88
C VAL A 186 20.91 -4.88 0.52
N LYS A 187 21.71 -5.90 0.83
CA LYS A 187 22.41 -5.98 2.12
C LYS A 187 23.41 -4.83 2.30
N GLU A 188 24.19 -4.50 1.29
CA GLU A 188 25.14 -3.39 1.33
C GLU A 188 24.42 -2.04 1.50
N PHE A 189 23.28 -1.87 0.83
CA PHE A 189 22.41 -0.71 1.02
C PHE A 189 21.96 -0.59 2.49
N ILE A 190 21.46 -1.67 3.09
CA ILE A 190 21.01 -1.70 4.47
C ILE A 190 22.18 -1.40 5.42
N ASP A 191 23.31 -2.08 5.25
CA ASP A 191 24.49 -1.90 6.10
C ASP A 191 25.00 -0.44 6.04
N LEU A 192 25.01 0.17 4.85
CA LEU A 192 25.36 1.59 4.67
C LEU A 192 24.41 2.52 5.44
N TRP A 193 23.11 2.31 5.31
CA TRP A 193 22.12 3.15 5.99
C TRP A 193 22.12 2.94 7.51
N GLN A 194 22.36 1.72 7.98
CA GLN A 194 22.54 1.43 9.41
C GLN A 194 23.77 2.17 9.98
N GLN A 195 24.88 2.21 9.24
CA GLN A 195 26.07 2.94 9.66
C GLN A 195 25.80 4.45 9.68
N LYS A 196 25.26 5.01 8.58
CA LYS A 196 24.91 6.44 8.51
C LYS A 196 23.93 6.85 9.62
N ALA A 197 22.97 6.01 9.95
CA ALA A 197 22.03 6.27 11.05
C ALA A 197 22.76 6.42 12.39
N LYS A 198 23.67 5.50 12.71
CA LYS A 198 24.49 5.55 13.93
C LYS A 198 25.39 6.76 13.97
N ASP A 199 26.05 7.10 12.85
CA ASP A 199 26.91 8.28 12.72
C ASP A 199 26.14 9.60 12.93
N ASN A 200 24.82 9.57 12.72
CA ASN A 200 23.92 10.71 12.93
C ASN A 200 23.14 10.67 14.26
N GLY A 201 23.53 9.77 15.19
CA GLY A 201 22.98 9.70 16.54
C GLY A 201 21.66 8.92 16.64
N LEU A 202 21.24 8.18 15.60
CA LEU A 202 20.10 7.26 15.65
C LEU A 202 20.56 5.87 16.14
N LYS A 203 19.64 5.09 16.73
CA LYS A 203 19.92 3.69 17.11
C LYS A 203 20.10 2.74 15.91
N GLY A 204 19.81 3.19 14.72
CA GLY A 204 19.70 2.47 13.46
C GLY A 204 18.38 2.78 12.78
N ILE A 205 18.05 2.04 11.73
CA ILE A 205 16.75 2.10 11.01
C ILE A 205 16.04 0.76 11.19
N HIS A 206 14.72 0.78 11.41
CA HIS A 206 13.88 -0.41 11.40
C HIS A 206 13.38 -0.64 9.97
N PHE A 207 14.09 -1.49 9.22
CA PHE A 207 13.75 -1.78 7.83
C PHE A 207 12.62 -2.79 7.71
N VAL A 208 11.57 -2.43 6.97
CA VAL A 208 10.45 -3.32 6.65
C VAL A 208 10.41 -3.58 5.15
N GLY A 209 10.61 -4.84 4.76
CA GLY A 209 10.41 -5.26 3.38
C GLY A 209 8.93 -5.52 3.10
N ILE A 210 8.34 -4.83 2.12
CA ILE A 210 6.98 -5.17 1.68
C ILE A 210 7.05 -6.45 0.86
N SER A 211 6.27 -7.46 1.24
CA SER A 211 6.23 -8.69 0.48
C SER A 211 5.57 -8.43 -0.87
N PRO A 212 6.28 -8.59 -2.01
CA PRO A 212 5.67 -8.42 -3.31
C PRO A 212 4.54 -9.43 -3.51
N SER A 213 3.58 -9.10 -4.35
CA SER A 213 2.69 -10.11 -4.89
C SER A 213 3.56 -11.21 -5.49
N ILE A 214 3.38 -12.46 -5.08
CA ILE A 214 4.20 -13.60 -5.52
C ILE A 214 4.40 -13.53 -7.03
N ASP A 215 5.61 -13.81 -7.45
CA ASP A 215 5.92 -14.10 -8.82
C ASP A 215 5.19 -15.38 -9.27
N VAL A 216 3.99 -15.19 -9.81
CA VAL A 216 3.14 -16.27 -10.34
C VAL A 216 3.82 -16.95 -11.49
N ASP A 217 4.68 -16.22 -12.20
CA ASP A 217 5.36 -16.74 -13.41
C ASP A 217 6.32 -17.87 -13.05
N ASN A 218 6.78 -17.95 -11.80
CA ASN A 218 7.61 -19.03 -11.29
C ASN A 218 6.82 -20.19 -10.64
N GLN A 219 5.53 -20.05 -10.39
CA GLN A 219 4.71 -21.18 -9.93
C GLN A 219 4.15 -21.95 -11.12
N LYS A 220 4.49 -23.25 -11.20
CA LYS A 220 3.93 -24.13 -12.23
C LYS A 220 2.41 -24.08 -12.16
N THR A 221 1.74 -23.88 -13.29
CA THR A 221 0.28 -23.82 -13.40
C THR A 221 -0.39 -25.00 -12.68
N ILE A 222 0.26 -26.17 -12.67
CA ILE A 222 -0.23 -27.37 -12.01
C ILE A 222 -0.27 -27.26 -10.48
N ASP A 223 0.64 -26.54 -9.86
CA ASP A 223 0.68 -26.33 -8.41
C ASP A 223 -0.43 -25.36 -7.97
N VAL A 224 -0.69 -24.36 -8.80
CA VAL A 224 -1.84 -23.46 -8.65
C VAL A 224 -3.16 -24.26 -8.75
N LEU A 225 -3.28 -25.12 -9.75
CA LEU A 225 -4.44 -25.97 -9.96
C LEU A 225 -4.65 -26.98 -8.81
N ARG A 226 -3.56 -27.48 -8.23
CA ARG A 226 -3.58 -28.40 -7.08
C ARG A 226 -3.74 -27.69 -5.73
N ARG A 227 -3.90 -26.36 -5.72
CA ARG A 227 -3.93 -25.54 -4.50
C ARG A 227 -2.67 -25.69 -3.62
N LYS A 228 -1.56 -26.10 -4.18
CA LYS A 228 -0.24 -26.16 -3.52
C LYS A 228 0.47 -24.81 -3.66
N VAL A 229 -0.20 -23.75 -3.30
CA VAL A 229 0.39 -22.40 -3.28
C VAL A 229 1.22 -22.27 -2.01
N LYS A 230 2.52 -22.17 -2.16
CA LYS A 230 3.44 -21.97 -1.02
C LYS A 230 3.14 -20.63 -0.34
N SER A 231 3.29 -20.59 0.96
CA SER A 231 3.28 -19.33 1.70
C SER A 231 4.47 -18.45 1.25
N GLN A 232 4.30 -17.15 1.31
CA GLN A 232 5.41 -16.21 1.15
C GLN A 232 6.43 -16.36 2.28
N GLY A 233 5.97 -16.74 3.47
CA GLY A 233 6.81 -17.02 4.61
C GLY A 233 7.83 -18.10 4.34
N ASP A 234 7.49 -19.15 3.56
CA ASP A 234 8.42 -20.24 3.23
C ASP A 234 9.55 -19.83 2.26
N VAL A 235 9.28 -18.84 1.39
CA VAL A 235 10.16 -18.59 0.24
C VAL A 235 10.83 -17.22 0.30
N LEU A 236 10.09 -16.22 0.75
CA LEU A 236 10.50 -14.82 0.66
C LEU A 236 11.00 -14.26 1.98
N TYR A 237 10.33 -14.55 3.10
CA TYR A 237 10.70 -13.92 4.38
C TYR A 237 12.12 -14.27 4.82
N PRO A 238 12.61 -15.54 4.71
CA PRO A 238 14.00 -15.85 5.00
C PRO A 238 14.98 -15.00 4.19
N LYS A 239 14.72 -14.80 2.88
CA LYS A 239 15.58 -13.97 2.02
C LYS A 239 15.64 -12.51 2.47
N LEU A 240 14.52 -11.97 2.94
CA LEU A 240 14.48 -10.60 3.44
C LEU A 240 15.26 -10.48 4.75
N PHE A 241 15.07 -11.40 5.69
CA PHE A 241 15.79 -11.39 6.95
C PHE A 241 17.30 -11.60 6.75
N ASP A 242 17.69 -12.52 5.87
CA ASP A 242 19.10 -12.75 5.50
C ASP A 242 19.74 -11.52 4.83
N SER A 243 18.93 -10.69 4.19
CA SER A 243 19.35 -9.42 3.60
C SER A 243 19.45 -8.28 4.61
N GLY A 244 19.05 -8.48 5.87
CA GLY A 244 19.17 -7.50 6.94
C GLY A 244 17.90 -6.70 7.25
N PHE A 245 16.73 -7.08 6.69
CA PHE A 245 15.46 -6.48 7.10
C PHE A 245 15.10 -6.91 8.52
N ASP A 246 14.62 -5.95 9.34
CA ASP A 246 14.15 -6.22 10.70
C ASP A 246 12.76 -6.89 10.68
N ALA A 247 11.90 -6.53 9.71
CA ALA A 247 10.53 -7.03 9.61
C ALA A 247 10.03 -7.11 8.17
N VAL A 248 8.87 -7.76 8.00
CA VAL A 248 8.17 -7.90 6.73
C VAL A 248 6.74 -7.38 6.86
N ASN A 249 6.31 -6.50 5.96
CA ASN A 249 4.90 -6.23 5.77
C ASN A 249 4.30 -7.30 4.86
N SER A 250 3.46 -8.18 5.41
CA SER A 250 2.84 -9.27 4.68
C SER A 250 1.67 -8.78 3.82
N ARG A 251 1.67 -9.18 2.54
CA ARG A 251 0.62 -8.87 1.57
C ARG A 251 0.12 -10.15 0.93
N GLY A 252 -0.67 -10.93 1.67
CA GLY A 252 -1.19 -12.23 1.24
C GLY A 252 -2.21 -12.19 0.08
N VAL A 253 -2.52 -11.02 -0.47
CA VAL A 253 -3.57 -10.76 -1.47
C VAL A 253 -3.49 -11.70 -2.65
N PHE A 254 -2.31 -11.90 -3.22
CA PHE A 254 -2.17 -12.72 -4.41
C PHE A 254 -2.41 -14.22 -4.13
N ARG A 255 -1.87 -14.73 -3.02
CA ARG A 255 -2.12 -16.10 -2.56
C ARG A 255 -3.62 -16.28 -2.29
N ALA A 256 -4.24 -15.33 -1.61
CA ALA A 256 -5.68 -15.33 -1.33
C ALA A 256 -6.52 -15.39 -2.61
N GLU A 257 -6.17 -14.57 -3.62
CA GLU A 257 -6.86 -14.61 -4.93
C GLU A 257 -6.75 -15.96 -5.63
N LEU A 258 -5.60 -16.62 -5.55
CA LEU A 258 -5.44 -17.95 -6.15
C LEU A 258 -6.28 -19.01 -5.42
N LEU A 259 -6.26 -19.00 -4.10
CA LEU A 259 -6.97 -19.96 -3.26
C LEU A 259 -8.49 -19.75 -3.28
N ALA A 260 -8.95 -18.48 -3.35
CA ALA A 260 -10.37 -18.14 -3.43
C ALA A 260 -11.02 -18.49 -4.79
N ARG A 261 -10.23 -18.67 -5.85
CA ARG A 261 -10.77 -19.03 -7.17
C ARG A 261 -11.17 -20.51 -7.23
N SER A 262 -12.40 -20.79 -7.70
CA SER A 262 -12.75 -22.16 -8.06
C SER A 262 -11.98 -22.59 -9.33
N LEU A 263 -11.60 -23.88 -9.39
CA LEU A 263 -10.97 -24.47 -10.56
C LEU A 263 -11.80 -24.26 -11.83
N PHE A 264 -13.12 -24.41 -11.70
CA PHE A 264 -14.06 -24.16 -12.80
C PHE A 264 -13.93 -22.73 -13.36
N ASN A 265 -13.87 -21.73 -12.49
CA ASN A 265 -13.69 -20.33 -12.93
C ASN A 265 -12.34 -20.05 -13.57
N ILE A 266 -11.29 -20.73 -13.10
CA ILE A 266 -9.94 -20.62 -13.73
C ILE A 266 -9.98 -21.18 -15.14
N VAL A 267 -10.49 -22.41 -15.29
CA VAL A 267 -10.60 -23.09 -16.60
C VAL A 267 -11.54 -22.33 -17.54
N LYS A 268 -12.73 -21.93 -17.06
CA LYS A 268 -13.69 -21.14 -17.85
C LYS A 268 -13.07 -19.85 -18.39
N ARG A 269 -12.35 -19.10 -17.56
CA ARG A 269 -11.67 -17.86 -18.00
C ARG A 269 -10.58 -18.13 -19.02
N TYR A 270 -9.80 -19.19 -18.84
CA TYR A 270 -8.77 -19.61 -19.78
C TYR A 270 -9.39 -19.94 -21.14
N VAL A 271 -10.40 -20.80 -21.17
CA VAL A 271 -11.12 -21.21 -22.38
C VAL A 271 -11.74 -20.01 -23.10
N LEU A 272 -12.46 -19.14 -22.39
CA LEU A 272 -13.09 -17.95 -22.99
C LEU A 272 -12.06 -16.99 -23.56
N ARG A 273 -10.90 -16.83 -22.91
CA ARG A 273 -9.82 -15.98 -23.40
C ARG A 273 -9.14 -16.57 -24.63
N VAL A 274 -8.82 -17.87 -24.63
CA VAL A 274 -8.05 -18.54 -25.69
C VAL A 274 -8.90 -18.81 -26.93
N LEU A 275 -10.10 -19.37 -26.73
CA LEU A 275 -10.95 -19.79 -27.86
C LEU A 275 -11.82 -18.68 -28.43
N PHE A 276 -12.25 -17.73 -27.61
CA PHE A 276 -13.22 -16.72 -28.03
C PHE A 276 -12.66 -15.29 -27.96
N ASN A 277 -11.38 -15.12 -27.64
CA ASN A 277 -10.78 -13.81 -27.39
C ASN A 277 -11.65 -12.90 -26.49
N HIS A 278 -12.44 -13.55 -25.62
CA HIS A 278 -13.42 -12.88 -24.77
C HIS A 278 -12.80 -12.53 -23.42
N PHE A 279 -12.82 -11.24 -23.10
CA PHE A 279 -12.26 -10.75 -21.83
C PHE A 279 -13.30 -10.89 -20.72
N VAL A 280 -13.03 -11.78 -19.76
CA VAL A 280 -13.87 -11.95 -18.58
C VAL A 280 -13.36 -11.11 -17.43
N LEU A 281 -14.20 -10.19 -16.96
CA LEU A 281 -13.90 -9.32 -15.83
C LEU A 281 -13.56 -10.15 -14.57
N ALA A 282 -12.45 -9.77 -13.89
CA ALA A 282 -11.99 -10.45 -12.68
C ALA A 282 -12.75 -9.94 -11.44
N LYS A 283 -13.91 -10.50 -11.18
CA LYS A 283 -14.71 -10.24 -9.96
C LYS A 283 -14.49 -11.33 -8.93
N MET A 284 -14.27 -10.97 -7.68
CA MET A 284 -14.10 -11.90 -6.55
C MET A 284 -14.80 -11.35 -5.31
N PRO A 285 -15.58 -12.14 -4.58
CA PRO A 285 -16.14 -11.71 -3.30
C PRO A 285 -15.03 -11.39 -2.29
N GLN A 286 -15.08 -10.24 -1.66
CA GLN A 286 -14.09 -9.82 -0.65
C GLN A 286 -14.00 -10.83 0.49
N ARG A 287 -15.15 -11.35 0.95
CA ARG A 287 -15.20 -12.34 2.04
C ARG A 287 -14.46 -13.63 1.70
N GLU A 288 -14.48 -14.07 0.42
CA GLU A 288 -13.70 -15.24 -0.01
C GLU A 288 -12.19 -14.97 -0.02
N ILE A 289 -11.79 -13.75 -0.37
CA ILE A 289 -10.39 -13.32 -0.29
C ILE A 289 -9.92 -13.30 1.17
N ASN A 290 -10.73 -12.74 2.07
CA ASN A 290 -10.39 -12.61 3.49
C ASN A 290 -10.09 -13.97 4.16
N LYS A 291 -10.72 -15.06 3.72
CA LYS A 291 -10.46 -16.42 4.25
C LYS A 291 -9.01 -16.88 4.08
N PHE A 292 -8.30 -16.34 3.10
CA PHE A 292 -6.96 -16.78 2.72
C PHE A 292 -5.93 -15.63 2.77
N LEU A 293 -6.33 -14.46 3.28
CA LEU A 293 -5.49 -13.27 3.27
C LEU A 293 -4.28 -13.43 4.20
N TYR A 294 -4.50 -14.06 5.33
CA TYR A 294 -3.50 -14.29 6.37
C TYR A 294 -3.05 -15.75 6.43
N ASP A 295 -1.89 -16.01 7.02
CA ASP A 295 -1.39 -17.34 7.31
C ASP A 295 -0.62 -17.40 8.65
N GLU A 296 -0.01 -18.54 8.99
CA GLU A 296 0.68 -18.77 10.26
C GLU A 296 1.88 -17.82 10.48
N TYR A 297 2.49 -17.34 9.38
CA TYR A 297 3.61 -16.41 9.47
C TYR A 297 3.20 -15.03 9.98
N ASP A 298 1.92 -14.64 9.82
CA ASP A 298 1.41 -13.37 10.32
C ASP A 298 1.39 -13.29 11.87
N LYS A 299 1.57 -14.41 12.56
CA LYS A 299 1.71 -14.48 14.02
C LYS A 299 3.12 -14.17 14.51
N LEU A 300 4.14 -14.19 13.63
CA LEU A 300 5.52 -13.91 13.99
C LEU A 300 5.66 -12.44 14.39
N GLU A 301 6.49 -12.19 15.41
CA GLU A 301 6.72 -10.85 15.98
C GLU A 301 7.06 -9.81 14.92
N ASN A 302 7.94 -10.16 14.01
CA ASN A 302 8.47 -9.30 12.95
C ASN A 302 7.74 -9.42 11.60
N VAL A 303 6.48 -9.90 11.59
CA VAL A 303 5.61 -9.89 10.41
C VAL A 303 4.40 -9.02 10.68
N TYR A 304 4.21 -7.98 9.88
CA TYR A 304 3.18 -6.96 10.03
C TYR A 304 2.09 -7.13 8.96
N PRO A 305 0.90 -7.64 9.34
CA PRO A 305 -0.17 -7.91 8.38
C PRO A 305 -0.73 -6.66 7.71
N THR A 306 -1.24 -6.83 6.50
CA THR A 306 -1.95 -5.78 5.76
C THR A 306 -3.47 -5.92 5.93
N LEU A 307 -4.12 -4.82 6.28
CA LEU A 307 -5.58 -4.65 6.20
C LEU A 307 -5.96 -4.14 4.81
N LEU A 308 -6.97 -4.76 4.21
CA LEU A 308 -7.45 -4.42 2.88
C LEU A 308 -8.97 -4.16 2.93
N PRO A 309 -9.42 -2.91 3.15
CA PRO A 309 -10.84 -2.60 3.33
C PRO A 309 -11.67 -2.89 2.08
N ASN A 310 -11.13 -2.59 0.92
CA ASN A 310 -11.75 -2.83 -0.38
C ASN A 310 -10.68 -2.87 -1.49
N TRP A 311 -11.06 -3.29 -2.71
CA TRP A 311 -10.17 -3.32 -3.86
C TRP A 311 -10.92 -3.24 -5.18
N ASP A 312 -10.74 -2.19 -5.93
CA ASP A 312 -11.36 -2.01 -7.24
C ASP A 312 -10.52 -1.12 -8.16
N ARG A 313 -9.66 -1.73 -8.94
CA ARG A 313 -8.78 -1.00 -9.89
C ARG A 313 -9.47 -0.59 -11.19
N SER A 314 -10.81 -0.65 -11.29
CA SER A 314 -11.51 -0.37 -12.56
C SER A 314 -11.34 1.08 -13.01
N ALA A 315 -11.18 2.04 -12.10
CA ALA A 315 -10.89 3.42 -12.43
C ALA A 315 -9.55 3.60 -13.18
N ARG A 316 -8.52 2.82 -12.81
CA ARG A 316 -7.20 2.81 -13.48
C ARG A 316 -7.15 1.88 -14.70
N SER A 317 -7.75 0.69 -14.61
CA SER A 317 -7.48 -0.41 -15.56
C SER A 317 -8.72 -0.84 -16.38
N GLY A 318 -9.86 -0.17 -16.19
CA GLY A 318 -11.10 -0.50 -16.91
C GLY A 318 -11.46 -1.99 -16.79
N LYS A 319 -11.80 -2.61 -17.92
CA LYS A 319 -12.19 -4.04 -17.96
C LYS A 319 -11.07 -5.02 -17.57
N LYS A 320 -9.80 -4.58 -17.54
CA LYS A 320 -8.65 -5.41 -17.13
C LYS A 320 -8.47 -5.44 -15.61
N ALA A 321 -9.27 -4.68 -14.88
CA ALA A 321 -9.18 -4.57 -13.43
C ALA A 321 -9.49 -5.89 -12.71
N ARG A 322 -8.89 -6.03 -11.51
CA ARG A 322 -9.36 -6.93 -10.47
C ARG A 322 -10.31 -6.14 -9.59
N ILE A 323 -11.48 -6.70 -9.32
CA ILE A 323 -12.54 -6.05 -8.55
C ILE A 323 -12.99 -7.00 -7.45
N TYR A 324 -12.86 -6.55 -6.20
CA TYR A 324 -13.48 -7.24 -5.10
C TYR A 324 -14.90 -6.71 -4.95
N VAL A 325 -15.86 -7.61 -5.05
CA VAL A 325 -17.28 -7.29 -4.86
C VAL A 325 -17.65 -7.54 -3.39
N ASP A 326 -18.76 -6.96 -2.98
CA ASP A 326 -19.30 -7.07 -1.61
C ASP A 326 -18.32 -6.58 -0.53
N SER A 327 -17.45 -5.62 -0.91
CA SER A 327 -16.58 -4.90 0.02
C SER A 327 -17.42 -3.89 0.80
N THR A 328 -17.81 -4.25 2.02
CA THR A 328 -18.60 -3.42 2.94
C THR A 328 -17.87 -3.22 4.26
N PRO A 329 -18.25 -2.22 5.07
CA PRO A 329 -17.69 -2.05 6.42
C PRO A 329 -17.79 -3.32 7.28
N GLU A 330 -18.88 -4.09 7.19
CA GLU A 330 -19.08 -5.34 7.95
C GLU A 330 -18.06 -6.41 7.54
N VAL A 331 -17.82 -6.58 6.24
CA VAL A 331 -16.81 -7.53 5.72
C VAL A 331 -15.41 -7.10 6.12
N PHE A 332 -15.14 -5.81 6.18
CA PHE A 332 -13.90 -5.26 6.67
C PHE A 332 -13.74 -5.47 8.18
N LYS A 333 -14.82 -5.34 8.97
CA LYS A 333 -14.82 -5.64 10.41
C LYS A 333 -14.43 -7.09 10.70
N GLU A 334 -14.97 -8.05 9.95
CA GLU A 334 -14.58 -9.48 10.05
C GLU A 334 -13.06 -9.65 9.80
N GLN A 335 -12.52 -8.98 8.80
CA GLN A 335 -11.09 -9.03 8.48
C GLN A 335 -10.24 -8.42 9.62
N LEU A 336 -10.63 -7.25 10.12
CA LEU A 336 -9.90 -6.54 11.17
C LEU A 336 -9.88 -7.35 12.48
N ILE A 337 -10.99 -7.96 12.86
CA ILE A 337 -11.06 -8.85 14.04
C ILE A 337 -10.09 -10.03 13.87
N THR A 338 -10.07 -10.64 12.68
CA THR A 338 -9.13 -11.74 12.38
C THR A 338 -7.68 -11.27 12.49
N ALA A 339 -7.36 -10.09 11.96
CA ALA A 339 -6.02 -9.53 12.04
C ALA A 339 -5.60 -9.24 13.49
N LEU A 340 -6.49 -8.72 14.32
CA LEU A 340 -6.22 -8.46 15.74
C LEU A 340 -5.95 -9.75 16.52
N ASP A 341 -6.68 -10.85 16.22
CA ASP A 341 -6.42 -12.15 16.87
C ASP A 341 -5.02 -12.69 16.54
N LEU A 342 -4.51 -12.47 15.32
CA LEU A 342 -3.15 -12.84 14.95
C LEU A 342 -2.08 -12.09 15.75
N LEU A 343 -2.39 -10.87 16.19
CA LEU A 343 -1.44 -10.02 16.91
C LEU A 343 -1.51 -10.17 18.45
N LYS A 344 -2.47 -10.92 18.98
CA LYS A 344 -2.77 -10.92 20.43
C LYS A 344 -1.57 -11.21 21.33
N ASP A 345 -0.72 -12.15 20.90
CA ASP A 345 0.44 -12.64 21.67
C ASP A 345 1.73 -11.85 21.40
N LYS A 346 1.73 -10.90 20.44
CA LYS A 346 2.90 -10.05 20.15
C LYS A 346 3.10 -8.99 21.22
N ASN A 347 4.35 -8.51 21.35
CA ASN A 347 4.63 -7.28 22.08
C ASN A 347 3.90 -6.10 21.42
N PHE A 348 3.37 -5.17 22.22
CA PHE A 348 2.61 -4.02 21.70
C PHE A 348 3.38 -3.22 20.65
N GLU A 349 4.69 -3.04 20.85
CA GLU A 349 5.59 -2.34 19.90
C GLU A 349 5.52 -2.94 18.48
N HIS A 350 5.31 -4.25 18.38
CA HIS A 350 5.21 -5.01 17.14
C HIS A 350 3.77 -5.39 16.74
N LYS A 351 2.74 -4.96 17.49
CA LYS A 351 1.34 -5.12 17.11
C LYS A 351 0.96 -4.15 15.98
N ILE A 352 1.68 -4.21 14.87
CA ILE A 352 1.52 -3.29 13.74
C ILE A 352 0.62 -3.92 12.69
N LEU A 353 -0.37 -3.13 12.20
CA LEU A 353 -1.21 -3.40 11.05
C LEU A 353 -1.00 -2.29 10.01
N PHE A 354 -0.62 -2.65 8.80
CA PHE A 354 -0.58 -1.70 7.70
C PHE A 354 -1.94 -1.64 7.00
N LEU A 355 -2.58 -0.49 7.01
CA LEU A 355 -3.84 -0.27 6.31
C LEU A 355 -3.57 0.12 4.85
N GLN A 356 -4.00 -0.67 3.92
CA GLN A 356 -3.91 -0.40 2.50
C GLN A 356 -5.30 0.01 1.96
N SER A 357 -5.57 1.31 1.83
CA SER A 357 -4.79 2.47 2.24
C SER A 357 -5.67 3.54 2.87
N TRP A 358 -5.14 4.69 3.20
CA TRP A 358 -5.94 5.86 3.57
C TRP A 358 -6.75 6.35 2.36
N ASN A 359 -6.08 6.62 1.22
CA ASN A 359 -6.63 7.40 0.12
C ASN A 359 -6.31 6.92 -1.31
N GLU A 360 -6.09 5.63 -1.57
CA GLU A 360 -5.90 5.16 -2.96
C GLU A 360 -7.21 4.96 -3.72
N TRP A 361 -7.91 6.05 -4.01
CA TRP A 361 -9.24 6.10 -4.60
C TRP A 361 -9.37 5.38 -5.95
N ALA A 362 -8.44 5.57 -6.87
CA ALA A 362 -8.54 4.94 -8.19
C ALA A 362 -8.12 3.46 -8.23
N GLU A 363 -7.51 2.95 -7.15
CA GLU A 363 -7.36 1.51 -6.91
C GLU A 363 -8.51 0.95 -6.06
N GLY A 364 -9.40 1.84 -5.57
CA GLY A 364 -10.53 1.47 -4.75
C GLY A 364 -10.13 0.82 -3.44
N ASN A 365 -8.96 1.15 -2.89
CA ASN A 365 -8.52 0.73 -1.57
C ASN A 365 -8.27 1.97 -0.68
N TYR A 366 -9.32 2.51 -0.14
CA TYR A 366 -9.33 3.69 0.71
C TYR A 366 -10.30 3.51 1.87
N VAL A 367 -10.14 4.31 2.91
CA VAL A 367 -11.05 4.39 4.08
C VAL A 367 -11.64 5.77 4.29
N GLU A 368 -11.18 6.78 3.54
CA GLU A 368 -11.80 8.10 3.56
C GLU A 368 -13.30 8.02 3.26
N PRO A 369 -14.12 8.88 3.87
CA PRO A 369 -15.58 8.85 3.68
C PRO A 369 -16.01 9.03 2.23
N ASP A 370 -16.90 8.16 1.76
CA ASP A 370 -17.52 8.24 0.44
C ASP A 370 -19.05 8.36 0.53
N LEU A 371 -19.70 8.74 -0.58
CA LEU A 371 -21.16 8.93 -0.59
C LEU A 371 -21.96 7.64 -0.38
N LYS A 372 -21.34 6.46 -0.53
CA LYS A 372 -22.04 5.19 -0.36
C LYS A 372 -22.02 4.68 1.07
N TYR A 373 -20.86 4.73 1.71
CA TYR A 373 -20.64 4.14 3.03
C TYR A 373 -20.42 5.20 4.13
N GLY A 374 -20.33 6.49 3.74
CA GLY A 374 -20.01 7.56 4.70
C GLY A 374 -18.72 7.23 5.44
N ARG A 375 -18.75 7.33 6.75
CA ARG A 375 -17.63 7.01 7.65
C ARG A 375 -17.51 5.53 8.03
N GLY A 376 -18.34 4.64 7.46
CA GLY A 376 -18.48 3.25 7.92
C GLY A 376 -17.18 2.47 8.05
N PHE A 377 -16.20 2.65 7.15
CA PHE A 377 -14.88 2.02 7.28
C PHE A 377 -14.06 2.60 8.44
N LEU A 378 -14.14 3.91 8.66
CA LEU A 378 -13.48 4.58 9.79
C LEU A 378 -14.12 4.17 11.13
N ASP A 379 -15.44 4.08 11.19
CA ASP A 379 -16.17 3.66 12.39
C ASP A 379 -15.81 2.23 12.78
N VAL A 380 -15.64 1.33 11.81
CA VAL A 380 -15.13 -0.03 12.06
C VAL A 380 -13.73 -0.02 12.67
N ILE A 381 -12.83 0.83 12.16
CA ILE A 381 -11.47 0.96 12.74
C ILE A 381 -11.58 1.43 14.18
N LYS A 382 -12.37 2.49 14.44
CA LYS A 382 -12.60 3.06 15.77
C LYS A 382 -13.10 1.99 16.76
N ASP A 383 -14.17 1.28 16.41
CA ASP A 383 -14.81 0.26 17.23
C ASP A 383 -13.90 -0.93 17.56
N CYS A 384 -13.01 -1.28 16.63
CA CYS A 384 -12.16 -2.46 16.79
C CYS A 384 -10.82 -2.14 17.45
N ILE A 385 -10.24 -0.96 17.19
CA ILE A 385 -8.87 -0.60 17.61
C ILE A 385 -8.85 0.11 18.96
N LEU A 386 -9.81 0.99 19.24
CA LEU A 386 -9.86 1.69 20.53
C LEU A 386 -10.44 0.79 21.63
N GLU A 387 -9.88 0.92 22.87
CA GLU A 387 -10.36 0.26 24.08
C GLU A 387 -11.35 1.11 24.85
#